data_4a57d016be78b9b2aa6a04ba7298c09e
#
_entry.id   4a57d016be78b9b2aa6a04ba7298c09e
#
_cell.length_a   1.000
_cell.length_b   1.000
_cell.length_c   1.000
_cell.angle_alpha   90.00
_cell.angle_beta   90.00
_cell.angle_gamma   90.00
#
_symmetry.space_group_name_H-M   'P 1'
#
loop_
_entity.id
_entity.type
_entity.pdbx_description
1 polymer ?
#
loop_
_entity_poly.entity_id
_entity_poly.type
_entity_poly.pdbx_seq_one_letter_code
_entity_poly.pdbx_strand_id
1 'polypeptide(L)'
;MNKELVLVVDFGGQYNQLIARRVRECGVYCEVHPHTLSVDEIKEMNPKGIIFTGGPNSVYGEDSPLCEKSLFEAGIPILGICYGSQLMSHMLGGKVATAPVSEYGKTKVDVDSESKLFKGVSPSTICWMSHTDYIEKAPEGFKIIGNTPVCPVAAMECEEKNLYAVQFHPEVMHTQEGQKMISNFLYNVCECAGDWKMDSFVEKTIEEIREKVGNGKVLCALSGGVDSSVAAVLLSKAVGSQLTCVFVDHGLLRKNEGDEVEEVFGPNGQYDLNFIRVNAQERFYEKLRGIEEPEQKRKIIGEEFIRVFEEEAKKIGTVDFLVQGTIYPDVIESGLGKSAVIKSHHNVGGLPDYVDFKEIIEPLRLLFKDEVRKAGLELGIPEKLVFRQPFPGPGLGIRIIGEVTAEKVKIVQEADAIYREEIANAGVDKDLGQYFAALTNMRSVGVMGDERTYDYAVVLRAVTTSDFMTAESADLPWEVLGKVTTRIVNEVKGVNRVMYDCTGKPPATIEFE
;
A
#
# COMPACT_ATOMS: atom_id res chain seq x y z
N MET A 1 1.45 -10.91 24.51
CA MET A 1 1.39 -12.22 23.80
C MET A 1 2.52 -12.29 22.83
N ASN A 2 3.31 -13.38 22.82
CA ASN A 2 4.24 -13.60 21.72
C ASN A 2 3.38 -13.86 20.49
N LYS A 3 3.36 -12.93 19.54
CA LYS A 3 2.72 -13.14 18.24
C LYS A 3 3.50 -14.24 17.53
N GLU A 4 2.80 -15.17 16.90
CA GLU A 4 3.45 -16.12 16.01
C GLU A 4 4.04 -15.35 14.84
N LEU A 5 5.34 -15.42 14.66
CA LEU A 5 6.07 -14.67 13.65
C LEU A 5 6.48 -15.58 12.48
N VAL A 6 6.21 -15.15 11.26
CA VAL A 6 6.84 -15.69 10.05
C VAL A 6 7.75 -14.63 9.46
N LEU A 7 9.00 -14.98 9.18
CA LEU A 7 9.95 -14.07 8.56
C LEU A 7 9.87 -14.18 7.04
N VAL A 8 9.78 -13.04 6.36
CA VAL A 8 9.96 -12.91 4.92
C VAL A 8 11.34 -12.32 4.69
N VAL A 9 12.27 -13.14 4.20
CA VAL A 9 13.65 -12.71 3.94
C VAL A 9 13.75 -12.21 2.51
N ASP A 10 14.09 -10.94 2.36
CA ASP A 10 14.12 -10.24 1.08
C ASP A 10 15.49 -10.37 0.39
N PHE A 11 15.47 -10.96 -0.79
CA PHE A 11 16.62 -11.10 -1.69
C PHE A 11 16.60 -10.10 -2.86
N GLY A 12 15.85 -9.00 -2.73
CA GLY A 12 15.75 -7.94 -3.73
C GLY A 12 14.68 -8.18 -4.79
N GLY A 13 13.74 -9.08 -4.54
CA GLY A 13 12.63 -9.36 -5.45
C GLY A 13 11.55 -8.28 -5.43
N GLN A 14 10.82 -8.14 -6.53
CA GLN A 14 9.74 -7.14 -6.66
C GLN A 14 8.50 -7.47 -5.82
N TYR A 15 8.33 -8.74 -5.39
CA TYR A 15 7.10 -9.23 -4.77
C TYR A 15 7.22 -9.49 -3.26
N ASN A 16 8.28 -8.99 -2.58
CA ASN A 16 8.49 -9.17 -1.14
C ASN A 16 7.30 -8.69 -0.29
N GLN A 17 6.79 -7.50 -0.57
CA GLN A 17 5.61 -6.95 0.12
C GLN A 17 4.35 -7.77 -0.17
N LEU A 18 4.22 -8.29 -1.40
CA LEU A 18 3.07 -9.10 -1.78
C LEU A 18 3.07 -10.45 -1.05
N ILE A 19 4.24 -11.09 -0.90
CA ILE A 19 4.41 -12.31 -0.08
C ILE A 19 3.96 -12.04 1.36
N ALA A 20 4.48 -10.96 1.98
CA ALA A 20 4.10 -10.58 3.34
C ALA A 20 2.59 -10.34 3.47
N ARG A 21 1.99 -9.66 2.50
CA ARG A 21 0.54 -9.43 2.46
C ARG A 21 -0.24 -10.75 2.39
N ARG A 22 0.18 -11.71 1.57
CA ARG A 22 -0.46 -13.03 1.47
C ARG A 22 -0.41 -13.82 2.78
N VAL A 23 0.72 -13.72 3.50
CA VAL A 23 0.84 -14.31 4.85
C VAL A 23 -0.17 -13.67 5.81
N ARG A 24 -0.27 -12.33 5.81
CA ARG A 24 -1.23 -11.57 6.65
C ARG A 24 -2.69 -11.88 6.30
N GLU A 25 -3.01 -12.05 5.04
CA GLU A 25 -4.34 -12.48 4.58
C GLU A 25 -4.73 -13.87 5.12
N CYS A 26 -3.75 -14.72 5.44
CA CYS A 26 -3.97 -15.98 6.16
C CYS A 26 -4.11 -15.81 7.68
N GLY A 27 -4.15 -14.60 8.23
CA GLY A 27 -4.25 -14.36 9.66
C GLY A 27 -2.98 -14.67 10.46
N VAL A 28 -1.81 -14.64 9.81
CA VAL A 28 -0.50 -14.87 10.44
C VAL A 28 0.34 -13.60 10.39
N TYR A 29 0.93 -13.23 11.53
CA TYR A 29 1.84 -12.08 11.57
C TYR A 29 3.16 -12.39 10.88
N CYS A 30 3.67 -11.44 10.09
CA CYS A 30 4.97 -11.57 9.44
C CYS A 30 5.72 -10.24 9.41
N GLU A 31 7.02 -10.34 9.28
CA GLU A 31 7.93 -9.20 9.09
C GLU A 31 8.83 -9.45 7.90
N VAL A 32 9.13 -8.39 7.14
CA VAL A 32 10.08 -8.44 6.02
C VAL A 32 11.44 -7.97 6.53
N HIS A 33 12.46 -8.78 6.33
CA HIS A 33 13.83 -8.47 6.73
C HIS A 33 14.82 -8.71 5.58
N PRO A 34 15.96 -7.99 5.54
CA PRO A 34 16.96 -8.18 4.50
C PRO A 34 17.67 -9.54 4.67
N HIS A 35 18.18 -10.09 3.58
CA HIS A 35 18.92 -11.35 3.55
C HIS A 35 20.22 -11.34 4.40
N THR A 36 20.65 -10.17 4.86
CA THR A 36 21.84 -9.99 5.69
C THR A 36 21.63 -10.32 7.17
N LEU A 37 20.42 -10.68 7.60
CA LEU A 37 20.17 -11.15 8.96
C LEU A 37 21.00 -12.40 9.25
N SER A 38 21.70 -12.40 10.37
CA SER A 38 22.42 -13.56 10.87
C SER A 38 21.46 -14.63 11.40
N VAL A 39 21.93 -15.88 11.41
CA VAL A 39 21.15 -17.01 11.97
C VAL A 39 20.87 -16.83 13.46
N ASP A 40 21.75 -16.18 14.20
CA ASP A 40 21.55 -15.93 15.63
C ASP A 40 20.44 -14.89 15.86
N GLU A 41 20.42 -13.81 15.08
CA GLU A 41 19.32 -12.83 15.12
C GLU A 41 17.97 -13.49 14.76
N ILE A 42 17.94 -14.34 13.73
CA ILE A 42 16.74 -15.10 13.36
C ILE A 42 16.28 -16.00 14.51
N LYS A 43 17.19 -16.70 15.17
CA LYS A 43 16.86 -17.57 16.32
C LYS A 43 16.33 -16.78 17.52
N GLU A 44 16.87 -15.59 17.78
CA GLU A 44 16.38 -14.69 18.83
C GLU A 44 14.94 -14.23 18.55
N MET A 45 14.60 -13.97 17.29
CA MET A 45 13.23 -13.65 16.88
C MET A 45 12.26 -14.82 17.02
N ASN A 46 12.77 -16.05 17.10
CA ASN A 46 12.01 -17.30 17.25
C ASN A 46 10.82 -17.45 16.29
N PRO A 47 11.03 -17.36 14.97
CA PRO A 47 9.94 -17.44 14.01
C PRO A 47 9.40 -18.88 13.88
N LYS A 48 8.11 -18.99 13.57
CA LYS A 48 7.44 -20.27 13.23
C LYS A 48 7.84 -20.79 11.86
N GLY A 49 8.25 -19.92 10.96
CA GLY A 49 8.69 -20.26 9.62
C GLY A 49 9.36 -19.09 8.93
N ILE A 50 10.03 -19.39 7.83
CA ILE A 50 10.75 -18.42 7.02
C ILE A 50 10.32 -18.57 5.55
N ILE A 51 10.09 -17.45 4.86
CA ILE A 51 9.85 -17.43 3.42
C ILE A 51 10.97 -16.64 2.75
N PHE A 52 11.71 -17.28 1.84
CA PHE A 52 12.70 -16.62 1.00
C PHE A 52 12.02 -16.09 -0.26
N THR A 53 12.22 -14.83 -0.55
CA THR A 53 11.62 -14.18 -1.71
C THR A 53 12.31 -14.54 -3.03
N GLY A 54 11.73 -14.11 -4.14
CA GLY A 54 12.43 -13.99 -5.41
C GLY A 54 13.55 -12.95 -5.35
N GLY A 55 14.34 -12.88 -6.41
CA GLY A 55 15.44 -11.91 -6.55
C GLY A 55 15.84 -11.74 -8.02
N PRO A 56 16.51 -10.62 -8.38
CA PRO A 56 16.85 -10.32 -9.76
C PRO A 56 18.12 -11.05 -10.26
N ASN A 57 18.89 -11.67 -9.36
CA ASN A 57 20.21 -12.21 -9.65
C ASN A 57 20.18 -13.73 -9.89
N SER A 58 21.23 -14.23 -10.54
CA SER A 58 21.53 -15.67 -10.56
C SER A 58 22.28 -16.06 -9.28
N VAL A 59 21.99 -17.22 -8.70
CA VAL A 59 22.60 -17.69 -7.43
C VAL A 59 24.11 -17.92 -7.47
N TYR A 60 24.69 -17.97 -8.67
CA TYR A 60 26.13 -18.17 -8.90
C TYR A 60 26.83 -16.88 -9.35
N GLY A 61 26.18 -15.71 -9.32
CA GLY A 61 26.81 -14.42 -9.56
C GLY A 61 27.69 -14.01 -8.38
N GLU A 62 28.79 -13.26 -8.66
CA GLU A 62 29.74 -12.83 -7.62
C GLU A 62 29.08 -11.93 -6.54
N ASP A 63 28.11 -11.10 -6.92
CA ASP A 63 27.38 -10.20 -6.02
C ASP A 63 25.98 -10.72 -5.65
N SER A 64 25.73 -12.02 -5.78
CA SER A 64 24.42 -12.60 -5.49
C SER A 64 24.12 -12.58 -3.99
N PRO A 65 22.92 -12.16 -3.57
CA PRO A 65 22.53 -12.16 -2.17
C PRO A 65 22.43 -13.61 -1.65
N LEU A 66 23.24 -13.95 -0.68
CA LEU A 66 23.29 -15.28 -0.05
C LEU A 66 22.83 -15.18 1.41
N CYS A 67 22.48 -16.34 1.98
CA CYS A 67 22.27 -16.50 3.42
C CYS A 67 23.31 -17.45 4.02
N GLU A 68 23.37 -17.53 5.34
CA GLU A 68 24.22 -18.52 6.00
C GLU A 68 23.66 -19.93 5.80
N LYS A 69 24.53 -20.90 5.42
CA LYS A 69 24.13 -22.29 5.21
C LYS A 69 23.54 -22.95 6.46
N SER A 70 24.01 -22.56 7.64
CA SER A 70 23.53 -23.04 8.94
C SER A 70 22.05 -22.77 9.18
N LEU A 71 21.44 -21.84 8.44
CA LEU A 71 20.00 -21.55 8.52
C LEU A 71 19.15 -22.76 8.10
N PHE A 72 19.59 -23.52 7.10
CA PHE A 72 18.89 -24.75 6.66
C PHE A 72 18.99 -25.92 7.66
N GLU A 73 19.83 -25.78 8.68
CA GLU A 73 20.02 -26.74 9.76
C GLU A 73 19.41 -26.26 11.10
N ALA A 74 18.83 -25.05 11.10
CA ALA A 74 18.28 -24.44 12.31
C ALA A 74 16.97 -25.08 12.81
N GLY A 75 16.38 -26.01 12.04
CA GLY A 75 15.11 -26.68 12.37
C GLY A 75 13.87 -25.81 12.19
N ILE A 76 14.01 -24.63 11.59
CA ILE A 76 12.91 -23.70 11.29
C ILE A 76 12.38 -24.06 9.89
N PRO A 77 11.06 -24.20 9.69
CA PRO A 77 10.47 -24.42 8.37
C PRO A 77 10.83 -23.30 7.39
N ILE A 78 11.25 -23.66 6.17
CA ILE A 78 11.63 -22.68 5.13
C ILE A 78 10.88 -22.97 3.83
N LEU A 79 10.27 -21.93 3.24
CA LEU A 79 9.73 -21.94 1.88
C LEU A 79 10.57 -21.02 0.99
N GLY A 80 11.25 -21.56 -0.01
CA GLY A 80 11.94 -20.78 -1.03
C GLY A 80 11.05 -20.51 -2.24
N ILE A 81 10.94 -19.25 -2.67
CA ILE A 81 10.17 -18.83 -3.84
C ILE A 81 11.12 -18.30 -4.92
N CYS A 82 11.04 -18.81 -6.14
CA CYS A 82 11.82 -18.39 -7.31
C CYS A 82 13.33 -18.38 -7.01
N TYR A 83 13.96 -17.20 -6.86
CA TYR A 83 15.36 -17.09 -6.43
C TYR A 83 15.62 -17.84 -5.12
N GLY A 84 14.74 -17.71 -4.12
CA GLY A 84 14.87 -18.42 -2.84
C GLY A 84 14.87 -19.93 -2.99
N SER A 85 14.15 -20.48 -3.98
CA SER A 85 14.19 -21.92 -4.30
C SER A 85 15.53 -22.34 -4.91
N GLN A 86 16.05 -21.54 -5.83
CA GLN A 86 17.34 -21.75 -6.47
C GLN A 86 18.49 -21.63 -5.46
N LEU A 87 18.42 -20.63 -4.57
CA LEU A 87 19.38 -20.44 -3.48
C LEU A 87 19.43 -21.66 -2.55
N MET A 88 18.26 -22.15 -2.11
CA MET A 88 18.18 -23.36 -1.30
C MET A 88 18.83 -24.55 -2.01
N SER A 89 18.51 -24.76 -3.29
CA SER A 89 19.11 -25.83 -4.10
C SER A 89 20.63 -25.69 -4.22
N HIS A 90 21.11 -24.50 -4.57
CA HIS A 90 22.54 -24.20 -4.72
C HIS A 90 23.32 -24.45 -3.43
N MET A 91 22.84 -23.91 -2.31
CA MET A 91 23.49 -24.02 -1.00
C MET A 91 23.55 -25.45 -0.45
N LEU A 92 22.58 -26.29 -0.83
CA LEU A 92 22.47 -27.69 -0.37
C LEU A 92 23.04 -28.73 -1.35
N GLY A 93 23.68 -28.27 -2.44
CA GLY A 93 24.41 -29.14 -3.36
C GLY A 93 23.59 -29.66 -4.55
N GLY A 94 22.45 -29.02 -4.83
CA GLY A 94 21.73 -29.20 -6.08
C GLY A 94 22.42 -28.47 -7.23
N LYS A 95 21.82 -28.53 -8.42
CA LYS A 95 22.34 -27.85 -9.61
C LYS A 95 21.34 -26.87 -10.15
N VAL A 96 21.74 -25.59 -10.20
CA VAL A 96 21.01 -24.51 -10.86
C VAL A 96 21.72 -24.21 -12.18
N ALA A 97 20.98 -23.99 -13.24
CA ALA A 97 21.50 -23.70 -14.58
C ALA A 97 20.56 -22.75 -15.31
N THR A 98 21.10 -22.07 -16.34
CA THR A 98 20.26 -21.28 -17.26
C THR A 98 19.40 -22.22 -18.11
N ALA A 99 18.11 -22.00 -18.13
CA ALA A 99 17.18 -22.83 -18.87
C ALA A 99 17.39 -22.69 -20.39
N PRO A 100 17.27 -23.79 -21.16
CA PRO A 100 17.32 -23.70 -22.63
C PRO A 100 16.24 -22.80 -23.21
N VAL A 101 15.09 -22.71 -22.53
CA VAL A 101 13.97 -21.83 -22.82
C VAL A 101 13.49 -21.25 -21.51
N SER A 102 13.48 -19.92 -21.42
CA SER A 102 12.95 -19.21 -20.24
C SER A 102 11.44 -19.37 -20.13
N GLU A 103 10.93 -19.43 -18.91
CA GLU A 103 9.48 -19.46 -18.67
C GLU A 103 9.02 -18.12 -18.09
N TYR A 104 8.18 -17.41 -18.83
CA TYR A 104 7.54 -16.16 -18.41
C TYR A 104 6.04 -16.22 -18.64
N GLY A 105 5.27 -15.94 -17.59
CA GLY A 105 3.81 -15.89 -17.69
C GLY A 105 3.10 -17.11 -17.10
N LYS A 106 1.86 -17.31 -17.52
CA LYS A 106 1.00 -18.40 -17.04
C LYS A 106 1.45 -19.73 -17.60
N THR A 107 1.92 -20.62 -16.72
CA THR A 107 2.42 -21.95 -17.07
C THR A 107 1.65 -23.01 -16.28
N LYS A 108 1.33 -24.10 -16.97
CA LYS A 108 0.72 -25.28 -16.35
C LYS A 108 1.79 -26.07 -15.60
N VAL A 109 1.57 -26.28 -14.31
CA VAL A 109 2.46 -27.03 -13.41
C VAL A 109 1.72 -28.25 -12.90
N ASP A 110 2.34 -29.41 -13.01
CA ASP A 110 1.84 -30.64 -12.41
C ASP A 110 2.48 -30.79 -11.01
N VAL A 111 1.64 -31.02 -9.99
CA VAL A 111 2.06 -31.06 -8.57
C VAL A 111 1.62 -32.34 -7.88
N ASP A 112 2.41 -32.79 -6.90
CA ASP A 112 2.09 -33.89 -6.02
C ASP A 112 1.16 -33.44 -4.90
N SER A 113 -0.14 -33.74 -5.01
CA SER A 113 -1.17 -33.36 -4.04
C SER A 113 -1.03 -34.05 -2.67
N GLU A 114 -0.16 -35.06 -2.52
CA GLU A 114 0.14 -35.70 -1.23
C GLU A 114 1.09 -34.84 -0.38
N SER A 115 1.86 -33.94 -1.01
CA SER A 115 2.71 -33.01 -0.29
C SER A 115 1.88 -32.09 0.63
N LYS A 116 2.40 -31.81 1.82
CA LYS A 116 1.78 -30.86 2.76
C LYS A 116 1.57 -29.48 2.12
N LEU A 117 2.51 -29.04 1.26
CA LEU A 117 2.45 -27.76 0.56
C LEU A 117 1.28 -27.71 -0.45
N PHE A 118 0.99 -28.82 -1.12
CA PHE A 118 -0.03 -28.90 -2.16
C PHE A 118 -1.32 -29.59 -1.74
N LYS A 119 -1.53 -29.78 -0.43
CA LYS A 119 -2.75 -30.39 0.09
C LYS A 119 -3.99 -29.64 -0.39
N GLY A 120 -4.86 -30.36 -1.13
CA GLY A 120 -6.08 -29.80 -1.69
C GLY A 120 -5.87 -28.85 -2.89
N VAL A 121 -4.66 -28.73 -3.40
CA VAL A 121 -4.36 -28.08 -4.68
C VAL A 121 -4.65 -29.07 -5.80
N SER A 122 -5.15 -28.59 -6.93
CA SER A 122 -5.40 -29.42 -8.12
C SER A 122 -4.10 -30.05 -8.61
N PRO A 123 -4.07 -31.37 -8.96
CA PRO A 123 -2.86 -32.04 -9.43
C PRO A 123 -2.17 -31.37 -10.62
N SER A 124 -2.91 -30.54 -11.34
CA SER A 124 -2.42 -29.72 -12.44
C SER A 124 -3.06 -28.33 -12.34
N THR A 125 -2.25 -27.34 -12.11
CA THR A 125 -2.71 -25.96 -11.84
C THR A 125 -1.94 -24.95 -12.68
N ILE A 126 -2.47 -23.73 -12.83
CA ILE A 126 -1.79 -22.63 -13.54
C ILE A 126 -1.02 -21.80 -12.51
N CYS A 127 0.29 -21.67 -12.73
CA CYS A 127 1.19 -20.86 -11.93
C CYS A 127 1.86 -19.78 -12.78
N TRP A 128 2.28 -18.70 -12.13
CA TRP A 128 3.05 -17.63 -12.76
C TRP A 128 4.54 -17.95 -12.67
N MET A 129 5.16 -18.15 -13.83
CA MET A 129 6.60 -18.30 -13.97
C MET A 129 7.23 -16.96 -14.36
N SER A 130 8.42 -16.69 -13.83
CA SER A 130 9.22 -15.51 -14.18
C SER A 130 10.69 -15.82 -13.93
N HIS A 131 11.28 -16.67 -14.76
CA HIS A 131 12.66 -17.10 -14.56
C HIS A 131 13.40 -17.45 -15.86
N THR A 132 14.70 -17.19 -15.84
CA THR A 132 15.67 -17.66 -16.85
C THR A 132 16.48 -18.83 -16.31
N ASP A 133 16.86 -18.79 -15.03
CA ASP A 133 17.54 -19.89 -14.35
C ASP A 133 16.53 -20.84 -13.70
N TYR A 134 16.85 -22.12 -13.66
CA TYR A 134 16.00 -23.17 -13.08
C TYR A 134 16.84 -24.20 -12.33
N ILE A 135 16.19 -24.96 -11.46
CA ILE A 135 16.83 -26.09 -10.78
C ILE A 135 16.85 -27.29 -11.74
N GLU A 136 18.04 -27.61 -12.26
CA GLU A 136 18.25 -28.76 -13.15
C GLU A 136 18.24 -30.08 -12.36
N LYS A 137 18.80 -30.05 -11.13
CA LYS A 137 18.86 -31.22 -10.24
C LYS A 137 18.62 -30.79 -8.80
N ALA A 138 17.64 -31.41 -8.17
CA ALA A 138 17.38 -31.22 -6.74
C ALA A 138 18.56 -31.71 -5.87
N PRO A 139 18.79 -31.14 -4.68
CA PRO A 139 19.77 -31.63 -3.72
C PRO A 139 19.45 -33.05 -3.26
N GLU A 140 20.45 -33.73 -2.71
CA GLU A 140 20.26 -35.07 -2.12
C GLU A 140 19.28 -35.01 -0.92
N GLY A 141 18.36 -35.94 -0.85
CA GLY A 141 17.31 -35.99 0.17
C GLY A 141 16.06 -35.15 -0.14
N PHE A 142 16.04 -34.44 -1.26
CA PHE A 142 14.83 -33.73 -1.70
C PHE A 142 13.98 -34.59 -2.65
N LYS A 143 12.68 -34.57 -2.43
CA LYS A 143 11.65 -35.10 -3.32
C LYS A 143 11.17 -33.99 -4.26
N ILE A 144 11.08 -34.31 -5.56
CA ILE A 144 10.43 -33.39 -6.53
C ILE A 144 8.92 -33.55 -6.37
N ILE A 145 8.24 -32.44 -6.09
CA ILE A 145 6.80 -32.37 -5.86
C ILE A 145 6.06 -31.50 -6.89
N GLY A 146 6.78 -30.96 -7.88
CA GLY A 146 6.18 -30.24 -8.99
C GLY A 146 7.13 -30.12 -10.17
N ASN A 147 6.57 -30.14 -11.39
CA ASN A 147 7.34 -30.02 -12.63
C ASN A 147 6.53 -29.38 -13.75
N THR A 148 7.25 -28.86 -14.76
CA THR A 148 6.73 -28.51 -16.08
C THR A 148 7.51 -29.25 -17.16
N PRO A 149 7.09 -29.21 -18.42
CA PRO A 149 7.88 -29.78 -19.51
C PRO A 149 9.29 -29.18 -19.68
N VAL A 150 9.49 -27.95 -19.20
CA VAL A 150 10.75 -27.18 -19.30
C VAL A 150 11.50 -27.15 -17.98
N CYS A 151 10.80 -27.03 -16.86
CA CYS A 151 11.37 -26.96 -15.51
C CYS A 151 11.14 -28.31 -14.78
N PRO A 152 12.13 -29.21 -14.74
CA PRO A 152 11.97 -30.54 -14.14
C PRO A 152 11.81 -30.49 -12.62
N VAL A 153 12.26 -29.40 -11.97
CA VAL A 153 12.13 -29.16 -10.53
C VAL A 153 11.42 -27.83 -10.34
N ALA A 154 10.14 -27.77 -10.67
CA ALA A 154 9.30 -26.60 -10.43
C ALA A 154 8.89 -26.49 -8.95
N ALA A 155 8.91 -27.60 -8.21
CA ALA A 155 8.77 -27.61 -6.76
C ALA A 155 9.48 -28.84 -6.16
N MET A 156 10.03 -28.67 -4.96
CA MET A 156 10.71 -29.72 -4.22
C MET A 156 10.52 -29.57 -2.71
N GLU A 157 10.65 -30.69 -1.99
CA GLU A 157 10.55 -30.71 -0.53
C GLU A 157 11.55 -31.66 0.12
N CYS A 158 11.96 -31.32 1.34
CA CYS A 158 12.63 -32.23 2.27
C CYS A 158 11.84 -32.20 3.60
N GLU A 159 10.89 -33.13 3.77
CA GLU A 159 10.00 -33.14 4.93
C GLU A 159 10.76 -33.30 6.26
N GLU A 160 11.84 -34.11 6.29
CA GLU A 160 12.66 -34.32 7.49
C GLU A 160 13.25 -33.03 8.04
N LYS A 161 13.50 -32.04 7.15
CA LYS A 161 14.08 -30.75 7.50
C LYS A 161 13.07 -29.60 7.44
N ASN A 162 11.82 -29.87 7.09
CA ASN A 162 10.78 -28.87 6.82
C ASN A 162 11.20 -27.81 5.79
N LEU A 163 11.90 -28.24 4.72
CA LEU A 163 12.35 -27.38 3.64
C LEU A 163 11.48 -27.59 2.40
N TYR A 164 10.92 -26.51 1.88
CA TYR A 164 10.04 -26.47 0.72
C TYR A 164 10.50 -25.42 -0.26
N ALA A 165 10.35 -25.67 -1.54
CA ALA A 165 10.76 -24.72 -2.58
C ALA A 165 9.85 -24.79 -3.79
N VAL A 166 9.54 -23.63 -4.37
CA VAL A 166 8.77 -23.49 -5.60
C VAL A 166 9.45 -22.49 -6.53
N GLN A 167 9.55 -22.82 -7.82
CA GLN A 167 10.14 -21.97 -8.84
C GLN A 167 9.19 -20.84 -9.27
N PHE A 168 7.90 -21.07 -9.22
CA PHE A 168 6.86 -20.13 -9.56
C PHE A 168 6.52 -19.18 -8.39
N HIS A 169 5.71 -18.18 -8.66
CA HIS A 169 5.28 -17.17 -7.71
C HIS A 169 3.86 -17.46 -7.18
N PRO A 170 3.70 -18.09 -5.99
CA PRO A 170 2.38 -18.34 -5.40
C PRO A 170 1.69 -17.08 -4.90
N GLU A 171 2.42 -15.99 -4.66
CA GLU A 171 1.93 -14.73 -4.12
C GLU A 171 1.14 -13.91 -5.13
N VAL A 172 1.37 -14.09 -6.45
CA VAL A 172 0.71 -13.30 -7.48
C VAL A 172 -0.64 -13.86 -7.87
N MET A 173 -1.58 -12.99 -8.27
CA MET A 173 -2.95 -13.38 -8.64
C MET A 173 -3.05 -14.33 -9.83
N HIS A 174 -2.03 -14.36 -10.69
CA HIS A 174 -1.99 -15.25 -11.85
C HIS A 174 -1.72 -16.71 -11.50
N THR A 175 -1.24 -17.01 -10.29
CA THR A 175 -1.17 -18.36 -9.73
C THR A 175 -2.51 -18.68 -9.09
N GLN A 176 -3.31 -19.53 -9.76
CA GLN A 176 -4.73 -19.74 -9.44
C GLN A 176 -4.98 -20.23 -8.01
N GLU A 177 -4.13 -21.09 -7.46
CA GLU A 177 -4.27 -21.66 -6.12
C GLU A 177 -3.13 -21.23 -5.17
N GLY A 178 -2.44 -20.12 -5.51
CA GLY A 178 -1.25 -19.67 -4.78
C GLY A 178 -1.53 -19.35 -3.31
N GLN A 179 -2.66 -18.72 -3.00
CA GLN A 179 -3.07 -18.44 -1.63
C GLN A 179 -3.24 -19.72 -0.80
N LYS A 180 -3.76 -20.80 -1.40
CA LYS A 180 -3.88 -22.10 -0.74
C LYS A 180 -2.51 -22.71 -0.45
N MET A 181 -1.54 -22.58 -1.37
CA MET A 181 -0.18 -23.08 -1.19
C MET A 181 0.52 -22.35 -0.02
N ILE A 182 0.41 -21.01 0.03
CA ILE A 182 0.93 -20.21 1.16
C ILE A 182 0.23 -20.60 2.47
N SER A 183 -1.08 -20.73 2.47
CA SER A 183 -1.85 -21.18 3.63
C SER A 183 -1.42 -22.56 4.11
N ASN A 184 -1.17 -23.50 3.18
CA ASN A 184 -0.68 -24.83 3.51
C ASN A 184 0.71 -24.79 4.17
N PHE A 185 1.62 -23.96 3.67
CA PHE A 185 2.91 -23.77 4.32
C PHE A 185 2.75 -23.24 5.76
N LEU A 186 1.92 -22.23 5.95
CA LEU A 186 1.71 -21.62 7.27
C LEU A 186 1.05 -22.58 8.27
N TYR A 187 0.02 -23.31 7.85
CA TYR A 187 -0.79 -24.12 8.76
C TYR A 187 -0.37 -25.57 8.84
N ASN A 188 0.04 -26.20 7.72
CA ASN A 188 0.39 -27.63 7.70
C ASN A 188 1.89 -27.88 7.93
N VAL A 189 2.76 -26.88 7.68
CA VAL A 189 4.21 -27.01 7.84
C VAL A 189 4.71 -26.21 9.05
N CYS A 190 4.37 -24.92 9.15
CA CYS A 190 4.77 -24.05 10.27
C CYS A 190 3.89 -24.21 11.52
N GLU A 191 2.73 -24.89 11.40
CA GLU A 191 1.77 -25.10 12.49
C GLU A 191 1.33 -23.79 13.17
N CYS A 192 1.12 -22.74 12.37
CA CYS A 192 0.62 -21.46 12.86
C CYS A 192 -0.83 -21.59 13.31
N ALA A 193 -1.22 -20.89 14.37
CA ALA A 193 -2.59 -20.85 14.89
C ALA A 193 -3.49 -19.83 14.21
N GLY A 194 -2.93 -18.86 13.48
CA GLY A 194 -3.68 -17.79 12.83
C GLY A 194 -4.24 -16.78 13.83
N ASP A 195 -3.40 -16.30 14.72
CA ASP A 195 -3.75 -15.42 15.84
C ASP A 195 -3.69 -13.92 15.49
N TRP A 196 -3.31 -13.57 14.27
CA TRP A 196 -3.28 -12.19 13.79
C TRP A 196 -4.67 -11.72 13.40
N LYS A 197 -5.37 -11.03 14.34
CA LYS A 197 -6.73 -10.52 14.19
C LYS A 197 -6.78 -9.03 14.51
N MET A 198 -7.62 -8.27 13.77
CA MET A 198 -7.66 -6.81 13.90
C MET A 198 -8.35 -6.34 15.17
N ASP A 199 -9.36 -7.04 15.67
CA ASP A 199 -9.99 -6.76 16.97
C ASP A 199 -8.95 -6.77 18.10
N SER A 200 -8.20 -7.86 18.22
CA SER A 200 -7.12 -8.02 19.21
C SER A 200 -5.98 -7.02 19.02
N PHE A 201 -5.67 -6.65 17.77
CA PHE A 201 -4.69 -5.61 17.46
C PHE A 201 -5.15 -4.25 17.98
N VAL A 202 -6.41 -3.88 17.72
CA VAL A 202 -7.00 -2.59 18.11
C VAL A 202 -7.00 -2.45 19.64
N GLU A 203 -7.49 -3.46 20.36
CA GLU A 203 -7.53 -3.45 21.82
C GLU A 203 -6.14 -3.28 22.42
N LYS A 204 -5.20 -4.10 21.98
CA LYS A 204 -3.81 -4.05 22.46
C LYS A 204 -3.12 -2.71 22.14
N THR A 205 -3.32 -2.19 20.94
CA THR A 205 -2.72 -0.91 20.54
C THR A 205 -3.26 0.24 21.39
N ILE A 206 -4.55 0.23 21.72
CA ILE A 206 -5.17 1.22 22.63
C ILE A 206 -4.52 1.16 24.02
N GLU A 207 -4.28 -0.03 24.57
CA GLU A 207 -3.64 -0.21 25.87
C GLU A 207 -2.17 0.28 25.84
N GLU A 208 -1.39 -0.12 24.84
CA GLU A 208 0.00 0.31 24.66
C GLU A 208 0.12 1.84 24.53
N ILE A 209 -0.78 2.47 23.75
CA ILE A 209 -0.81 3.93 23.62
C ILE A 209 -1.14 4.59 24.97
N ARG A 210 -2.12 4.08 25.70
CA ARG A 210 -2.54 4.62 27.00
C ARG A 210 -1.41 4.57 28.01
N GLU A 211 -0.70 3.45 28.10
CA GLU A 211 0.46 3.29 28.97
C GLU A 211 1.59 4.25 28.58
N LYS A 212 1.88 4.35 27.29
CA LYS A 212 2.95 5.19 26.75
C LYS A 212 2.69 6.69 26.96
N VAL A 213 1.49 7.14 26.70
CA VAL A 213 1.12 8.56 26.79
C VAL A 213 0.96 9.02 28.23
N GLY A 214 0.39 8.18 29.09
CA GLY A 214 0.07 8.55 30.47
C GLY A 214 -0.77 9.82 30.55
N ASN A 215 -0.22 10.88 31.15
CA ASN A 215 -0.86 12.20 31.25
C ASN A 215 -0.35 13.20 30.18
N GLY A 216 0.40 12.75 29.18
CA GLY A 216 0.98 13.59 28.15
C GLY A 216 -0.05 14.13 27.15
N LYS A 217 0.29 15.20 26.46
CA LYS A 217 -0.51 15.78 25.38
C LYS A 217 -0.06 15.23 24.05
N VAL A 218 -1.02 14.91 23.18
CA VAL A 218 -0.81 14.29 21.88
C VAL A 218 -1.32 15.20 20.78
N LEU A 219 -0.51 15.39 19.74
CA LEU A 219 -0.86 16.15 18.53
C LEU A 219 -0.92 15.20 17.33
N CYS A 220 -1.96 15.33 16.54
CA CYS A 220 -2.17 14.57 15.32
C CYS A 220 -2.45 15.48 14.14
N ALA A 221 -1.70 15.33 13.05
CA ALA A 221 -2.05 15.95 11.77
C ALA A 221 -3.12 15.08 11.08
N LEU A 222 -4.33 15.57 11.01
CA LEU A 222 -5.45 14.88 10.36
C LEU A 222 -5.55 15.35 8.90
N SER A 223 -5.19 14.49 7.95
CA SER A 223 -5.24 14.82 6.53
C SER A 223 -6.60 14.52 5.87
N GLY A 224 -7.54 13.91 6.60
CA GLY A 224 -8.79 13.40 6.02
C GLY A 224 -8.63 12.05 5.28
N GLY A 225 -7.39 11.55 5.14
CA GLY A 225 -7.12 10.22 4.60
C GLY A 225 -7.47 9.10 5.60
N VAL A 226 -7.60 7.87 5.10
CA VAL A 226 -7.98 6.70 5.92
C VAL A 226 -6.99 6.48 7.07
N ASP A 227 -5.68 6.54 6.80
CA ASP A 227 -4.65 6.23 7.79
C ASP A 227 -4.65 7.23 8.94
N SER A 228 -4.64 8.53 8.64
CA SER A 228 -4.72 9.57 9.66
C SER A 228 -6.02 9.50 10.46
N SER A 229 -7.13 9.13 9.82
CA SER A 229 -8.43 8.96 10.49
C SER A 229 -8.42 7.77 11.46
N VAL A 230 -7.89 6.63 11.02
CA VAL A 230 -7.78 5.43 11.89
C VAL A 230 -6.82 5.69 13.05
N ALA A 231 -5.68 6.33 12.80
CA ALA A 231 -4.75 6.73 13.85
C ALA A 231 -5.41 7.67 14.87
N ALA A 232 -6.13 8.70 14.42
CA ALA A 232 -6.83 9.65 15.29
C ALA A 232 -7.89 8.96 16.16
N VAL A 233 -8.65 8.02 15.61
CA VAL A 233 -9.68 7.28 16.38
C VAL A 233 -9.06 6.33 17.39
N LEU A 234 -7.95 5.63 17.04
CA LEU A 234 -7.20 4.82 18.00
C LEU A 234 -6.74 5.67 19.19
N LEU A 235 -6.15 6.82 18.91
CA LEU A 235 -5.67 7.76 19.93
C LEU A 235 -6.84 8.33 20.75
N SER A 236 -7.95 8.72 20.14
CA SER A 236 -9.15 9.19 20.84
C SER A 236 -9.66 8.16 21.85
N LYS A 237 -9.73 6.89 21.45
CA LYS A 237 -10.13 5.79 22.37
C LYS A 237 -9.10 5.50 23.46
N ALA A 238 -7.82 5.77 23.22
CA ALA A 238 -6.77 5.56 24.20
C ALA A 238 -6.69 6.69 25.23
N VAL A 239 -6.69 7.95 24.79
CA VAL A 239 -6.31 9.13 25.60
C VAL A 239 -7.36 10.25 25.61
N GLY A 240 -8.43 10.13 24.85
CA GLY A 240 -9.56 11.07 24.85
C GLY A 240 -9.12 12.52 24.60
N SER A 241 -9.57 13.43 25.44
CA SER A 241 -9.29 14.87 25.35
C SER A 241 -7.83 15.30 25.46
N GLN A 242 -6.89 14.39 25.73
CA GLN A 242 -5.45 14.69 25.63
C GLN A 242 -5.00 14.79 24.16
N LEU A 243 -5.78 14.25 23.20
CA LEU A 243 -5.53 14.32 21.77
C LEU A 243 -6.05 15.64 21.19
N THR A 244 -5.19 16.33 20.46
CA THR A 244 -5.57 17.45 19.59
C THR A 244 -5.28 17.07 18.13
N CYS A 245 -6.32 17.11 17.29
CA CYS A 245 -6.20 16.89 15.85
C CYS A 245 -6.25 18.23 15.11
N VAL A 246 -5.25 18.51 14.30
CA VAL A 246 -5.20 19.69 13.43
C VAL A 246 -5.48 19.25 12.01
N PHE A 247 -6.55 19.76 11.42
CA PHE A 247 -6.93 19.55 10.04
C PHE A 247 -6.68 20.84 9.24
N VAL A 248 -5.79 20.78 8.26
CA VAL A 248 -5.47 21.92 7.40
C VAL A 248 -6.31 21.86 6.12
N ASP A 249 -7.26 22.77 6.01
CA ASP A 249 -8.01 22.98 4.77
C ASP A 249 -7.21 23.89 3.85
N HIS A 250 -6.44 23.29 2.98
CA HIS A 250 -5.55 23.95 2.03
C HIS A 250 -6.24 24.35 0.71
N GLY A 251 -7.56 24.16 0.60
CA GLY A 251 -8.33 24.51 -0.58
C GLY A 251 -8.21 23.56 -1.78
N LEU A 252 -7.31 22.56 -1.71
CA LEU A 252 -7.09 21.56 -2.76
C LEU A 252 -7.78 20.22 -2.45
N LEU A 253 -8.74 20.23 -1.52
CA LEU A 253 -9.55 19.07 -1.15
C LEU A 253 -10.65 18.81 -2.18
N ARG A 254 -11.19 17.59 -2.18
CA ARG A 254 -12.42 17.28 -2.94
C ARG A 254 -13.59 18.17 -2.46
N LYS A 255 -14.63 18.27 -3.28
CA LYS A 255 -15.85 18.99 -2.92
C LYS A 255 -16.41 18.47 -1.58
N ASN A 256 -16.66 19.39 -0.64
CA ASN A 256 -17.21 19.16 0.70
C ASN A 256 -16.34 18.25 1.63
N GLU A 257 -15.15 17.86 1.22
CA GLU A 257 -14.32 16.93 1.99
C GLU A 257 -13.93 17.48 3.38
N GLY A 258 -13.63 18.78 3.46
CA GLY A 258 -13.33 19.44 4.74
C GLY A 258 -14.51 19.42 5.70
N ASP A 259 -15.72 19.63 5.20
CA ASP A 259 -16.94 19.60 5.99
C ASP A 259 -17.29 18.18 6.45
N GLU A 260 -17.08 17.18 5.58
CA GLU A 260 -17.23 15.76 5.95
C GLU A 260 -16.27 15.32 7.06
N VAL A 261 -15.03 15.82 7.05
CA VAL A 261 -14.04 15.55 8.10
C VAL A 261 -14.46 16.24 9.41
N GLU A 262 -14.92 17.49 9.36
CA GLU A 262 -15.40 18.21 10.53
C GLU A 262 -16.69 17.60 11.12
N GLU A 263 -17.59 17.07 10.29
CA GLU A 263 -18.78 16.35 10.74
C GLU A 263 -18.41 15.12 11.59
N VAL A 264 -17.35 14.40 11.23
CA VAL A 264 -16.93 13.19 11.92
C VAL A 264 -16.07 13.46 13.15
N PHE A 265 -15.11 14.38 13.03
CA PHE A 265 -14.08 14.63 14.04
C PHE A 265 -14.25 15.94 14.81
N GLY A 266 -15.13 16.82 14.36
CA GLY A 266 -15.39 18.12 14.98
C GLY A 266 -16.15 18.01 16.30
N PRO A 267 -16.47 19.18 16.90
CA PRO A 267 -17.10 19.24 18.24
C PRO A 267 -18.44 18.52 18.36
N ASN A 268 -19.15 18.32 17.25
CA ASN A 268 -20.41 17.60 17.20
C ASN A 268 -20.24 16.14 16.71
N GLY A 269 -19.00 15.71 16.48
CA GLY A 269 -18.66 14.36 16.04
C GLY A 269 -18.77 13.32 17.15
N GLN A 270 -18.53 12.08 16.80
CA GLN A 270 -18.71 10.94 17.73
C GLN A 270 -17.46 10.62 18.56
N TYR A 271 -16.33 11.31 18.34
CA TYR A 271 -15.06 10.99 18.98
C TYR A 271 -14.67 12.06 20.01
N ASP A 272 -14.18 11.61 21.17
CA ASP A 272 -13.66 12.49 22.23
C ASP A 272 -12.22 12.91 21.89
N LEU A 273 -12.09 14.07 21.25
CA LEU A 273 -10.81 14.69 20.90
C LEU A 273 -10.97 16.20 20.68
N ASN A 274 -9.88 16.95 20.76
CA ASN A 274 -9.88 18.35 20.37
C ASN A 274 -9.64 18.47 18.88
N PHE A 275 -10.56 19.10 18.14
CA PHE A 275 -10.46 19.28 16.70
C PHE A 275 -10.25 20.76 16.33
N ILE A 276 -9.23 21.04 15.51
CA ILE A 276 -8.92 22.36 15.00
C ILE A 276 -8.90 22.30 13.48
N ARG A 277 -9.84 22.97 12.82
CA ARG A 277 -9.80 23.18 11.36
C ARG A 277 -9.14 24.53 11.07
N VAL A 278 -8.07 24.50 10.29
CA VAL A 278 -7.33 25.68 9.86
C VAL A 278 -7.69 25.96 8.41
N ASN A 279 -8.41 27.05 8.13
CA ASN A 279 -8.63 27.48 6.77
C ASN A 279 -7.38 28.23 6.26
N ALA A 280 -6.64 27.58 5.38
CA ALA A 280 -5.40 28.09 4.79
C ALA A 280 -5.48 28.26 3.26
N GLN A 281 -6.69 28.16 2.65
CA GLN A 281 -6.90 28.11 1.20
C GLN A 281 -6.21 29.24 0.45
N GLU A 282 -6.44 30.51 0.85
CA GLU A 282 -5.84 31.69 0.23
C GLU A 282 -4.31 31.63 0.22
N ARG A 283 -3.73 31.18 1.34
CA ARG A 283 -2.29 31.05 1.53
C ARG A 283 -1.66 30.05 0.55
N PHE A 284 -2.32 28.91 0.32
CA PHE A 284 -1.87 27.93 -0.66
C PHE A 284 -2.01 28.44 -2.09
N TYR A 285 -3.12 29.09 -2.43
CA TYR A 285 -3.30 29.68 -3.76
C TYR A 285 -2.27 30.77 -4.07
N GLU A 286 -1.92 31.59 -3.10
CA GLU A 286 -0.87 32.62 -3.26
C GLU A 286 0.50 31.99 -3.54
N LYS A 287 0.84 30.90 -2.83
CA LYS A 287 2.11 30.19 -3.01
C LYS A 287 2.20 29.43 -4.34
N LEU A 288 1.08 28.98 -4.87
CA LEU A 288 1.00 28.25 -6.14
C LEU A 288 0.84 29.17 -7.35
N ARG A 289 0.71 30.47 -7.16
CA ARG A 289 0.54 31.43 -8.26
C ARG A 289 1.73 31.38 -9.22
N GLY A 290 1.45 31.13 -10.52
CA GLY A 290 2.46 31.04 -11.57
C GLY A 290 3.29 29.77 -11.54
N ILE A 291 2.98 28.80 -10.68
CA ILE A 291 3.69 27.52 -10.61
C ILE A 291 2.96 26.50 -11.49
N GLU A 292 3.68 25.98 -12.50
CA GLU A 292 3.15 25.01 -13.47
C GLU A 292 3.83 23.64 -13.36
N GLU A 293 5.07 23.59 -12.88
CA GLU A 293 5.88 22.38 -12.82
C GLU A 293 5.41 21.48 -11.67
N PRO A 294 5.11 20.17 -11.94
CA PRO A 294 4.47 19.27 -10.98
C PRO A 294 5.25 19.07 -9.68
N GLU A 295 6.57 18.89 -9.77
CA GLU A 295 7.40 18.65 -8.60
C GLU A 295 7.51 19.90 -7.70
N GLN A 296 7.52 21.09 -8.30
CA GLN A 296 7.46 22.35 -7.55
C GLN A 296 6.12 22.52 -6.82
N LYS A 297 5.00 22.16 -7.46
CA LYS A 297 3.68 22.16 -6.81
C LYS A 297 3.68 21.24 -5.59
N ARG A 298 4.15 20.00 -5.74
CA ARG A 298 4.24 19.01 -4.65
C ARG A 298 5.07 19.53 -3.49
N LYS A 299 6.23 20.09 -3.78
CA LYS A 299 7.13 20.66 -2.78
C LYS A 299 6.51 21.84 -2.03
N ILE A 300 5.94 22.80 -2.75
CA ILE A 300 5.30 23.99 -2.15
C ILE A 300 4.13 23.58 -1.27
N ILE A 301 3.26 22.68 -1.75
CA ILE A 301 2.11 22.21 -0.97
C ILE A 301 2.56 21.51 0.30
N GLY A 302 3.55 20.62 0.19
CA GLY A 302 4.10 19.90 1.34
C GLY A 302 4.74 20.83 2.38
N GLU A 303 5.63 21.74 1.94
CA GLU A 303 6.28 22.71 2.81
C GLU A 303 5.28 23.65 3.50
N GLU A 304 4.28 24.13 2.77
CA GLU A 304 3.30 25.07 3.32
C GLU A 304 2.35 24.38 4.31
N PHE A 305 1.98 23.11 4.04
CA PHE A 305 1.23 22.29 4.98
C PHE A 305 1.95 22.18 6.33
N ILE A 306 3.25 21.89 6.29
CA ILE A 306 4.08 21.78 7.50
C ILE A 306 4.12 23.10 8.24
N ARG A 307 4.31 24.23 7.56
CA ARG A 307 4.35 25.56 8.20
C ARG A 307 3.04 25.91 8.90
N VAL A 308 1.91 25.66 8.24
CA VAL A 308 0.59 25.89 8.86
C VAL A 308 0.41 25.01 10.10
N PHE A 309 0.81 23.73 10.00
CA PHE A 309 0.73 22.80 11.12
C PHE A 309 1.61 23.24 12.30
N GLU A 310 2.84 23.70 12.04
CA GLU A 310 3.76 24.25 13.04
C GLU A 310 3.19 25.48 13.76
N GLU A 311 2.60 26.39 13.01
CA GLU A 311 1.99 27.60 13.57
C GLU A 311 0.85 27.25 14.53
N GLU A 312 0.03 26.25 14.18
CA GLU A 312 -1.03 25.77 15.08
C GLU A 312 -0.47 25.01 16.28
N ALA A 313 0.55 24.14 16.08
CA ALA A 313 1.21 23.46 17.18
C ALA A 313 1.77 24.44 18.23
N LYS A 314 2.37 25.55 17.79
CA LYS A 314 2.87 26.61 18.70
C LYS A 314 1.75 27.27 19.52
N LYS A 315 0.55 27.44 18.93
CA LYS A 315 -0.61 28.00 19.66
C LYS A 315 -1.16 27.04 20.71
N ILE A 316 -1.09 25.72 20.44
CA ILE A 316 -1.51 24.67 21.38
C ILE A 316 -0.56 24.61 22.59
N GLY A 317 0.70 25.01 22.42
CA GLY A 317 1.72 25.02 23.45
C GLY A 317 2.47 23.70 23.56
N THR A 318 2.86 23.29 24.77
CA THR A 318 3.67 22.07 24.98
C THR A 318 2.90 20.83 24.58
N VAL A 319 3.47 20.07 23.67
CA VAL A 319 2.96 18.78 23.19
C VAL A 319 4.06 17.74 23.47
N ASP A 320 3.67 16.61 24.05
CA ASP A 320 4.62 15.55 24.40
C ASP A 320 4.83 14.54 23.27
N PHE A 321 3.78 14.27 22.49
CA PHE A 321 3.79 13.24 21.45
C PHE A 321 3.19 13.76 20.13
N LEU A 322 3.83 13.39 19.02
CA LEU A 322 3.30 13.58 17.67
C LEU A 322 2.81 12.24 17.13
N VAL A 323 1.63 12.24 16.48
CA VAL A 323 1.09 11.05 15.80
C VAL A 323 1.41 11.10 14.33
N GLN A 324 1.91 10.00 13.81
CA GLN A 324 2.15 9.80 12.38
C GLN A 324 1.39 8.56 11.88
N GLY A 325 0.74 8.70 10.74
CA GLY A 325 -0.05 7.63 10.10
C GLY A 325 0.79 6.69 9.23
N THR A 326 2.05 6.43 9.59
CA THR A 326 2.95 5.50 8.90
C THR A 326 2.33 4.11 8.88
N ILE A 327 2.35 3.45 7.73
CA ILE A 327 1.89 2.06 7.55
C ILE A 327 3.06 1.13 7.19
N TYR A 328 2.85 -0.17 7.23
CA TYR A 328 3.94 -1.14 7.09
C TYR A 328 4.68 -1.07 5.73
N PRO A 329 4.03 -0.83 4.58
CA PRO A 329 4.74 -0.58 3.32
C PRO A 329 5.76 0.57 3.40
N ASP A 330 5.42 1.68 4.06
CA ASP A 330 6.33 2.82 4.23
C ASP A 330 7.59 2.42 5.02
N VAL A 331 7.43 1.53 6.00
CA VAL A 331 8.54 0.99 6.80
C VAL A 331 9.46 0.13 5.96
N ILE A 332 8.90 -0.74 5.11
CA ILE A 332 9.67 -1.62 4.23
C ILE A 332 10.47 -0.78 3.23
N GLU A 333 9.84 0.20 2.59
CA GLU A 333 10.47 1.08 1.60
C GLU A 333 11.58 1.96 2.19
N SER A 334 11.42 2.38 3.45
CA SER A 334 12.42 3.18 4.17
C SER A 334 13.64 2.37 4.62
N GLY A 335 13.61 1.04 4.56
CA GLY A 335 14.63 0.11 5.02
C GLY A 335 14.56 -0.18 6.52
N LEU A 336 14.70 -1.45 6.89
CA LEU A 336 14.58 -1.98 8.27
C LEU A 336 15.85 -1.81 9.12
N GLY A 337 16.82 -0.96 8.72
CA GLY A 337 18.07 -0.76 9.46
C GLY A 337 18.02 0.40 10.48
N LYS A 338 19.09 0.54 11.31
CA LYS A 338 19.31 1.68 12.21
C LYS A 338 19.20 3.05 11.50
N SER A 339 19.41 3.08 10.18
CA SER A 339 19.15 4.22 9.31
C SER A 339 17.66 4.56 9.14
N ALA A 340 16.74 3.62 9.38
CA ALA A 340 15.29 3.86 9.28
C ALA A 340 14.79 4.76 10.42
N VAL A 341 15.39 4.66 11.61
CA VAL A 341 15.09 5.56 12.73
C VAL A 341 15.50 6.99 12.41
N ILE A 342 16.62 7.18 11.71
CA ILE A 342 17.10 8.51 11.28
C ILE A 342 16.27 9.04 10.10
N LYS A 343 15.82 8.16 9.19
CA LYS A 343 14.94 8.53 8.07
C LYS A 343 13.47 8.72 8.47
N SER A 344 12.99 8.09 9.55
CA SER A 344 11.65 8.37 10.09
C SER A 344 11.53 9.80 10.62
N HIS A 345 12.64 10.38 11.07
CA HIS A 345 12.73 11.83 11.35
C HIS A 345 12.84 12.70 10.08
N HIS A 346 13.17 12.10 8.92
CA HIS A 346 13.34 12.81 7.64
C HIS A 346 12.27 12.48 6.58
N ASN A 347 11.47 11.43 6.75
CA ASN A 347 10.36 11.09 5.83
C ASN A 347 9.09 11.93 6.06
N VAL A 348 9.00 12.60 7.18
CA VAL A 348 8.22 13.82 7.26
C VAL A 348 9.15 14.91 6.75
N GLY A 349 9.22 15.10 5.45
CA GLY A 349 10.02 16.15 4.84
C GLY A 349 9.70 17.48 5.52
N GLY A 350 10.56 17.88 6.49
CA GLY A 350 10.38 19.10 7.27
C GLY A 350 9.48 18.98 8.49
N LEU A 351 9.66 17.96 9.37
CA LEU A 351 9.24 18.15 10.77
C LEU A 351 10.01 19.32 11.35
N PRO A 352 9.33 20.23 12.07
CA PRO A 352 9.93 21.44 12.55
C PRO A 352 11.10 21.16 13.49
N ASP A 353 12.23 21.81 13.27
CA ASP A 353 13.33 21.91 14.23
C ASP A 353 12.91 22.59 15.55
N TYR A 354 11.63 22.97 15.69
CA TYR A 354 11.13 23.86 16.74
C TYR A 354 10.06 23.27 17.67
N VAL A 355 9.64 22.01 17.49
CA VAL A 355 8.70 21.35 18.43
C VAL A 355 9.42 20.20 19.11
N ASP A 356 9.80 20.40 20.37
CA ASP A 356 10.37 19.36 21.23
C ASP A 356 9.31 18.32 21.60
N PHE A 357 9.14 17.30 20.75
CA PHE A 357 8.37 16.10 21.10
C PHE A 357 9.26 15.15 21.88
N LYS A 358 8.69 14.48 22.86
CA LYS A 358 9.38 13.36 23.54
C LYS A 358 9.54 12.17 22.58
N GLU A 359 8.48 11.89 21.81
CA GLU A 359 8.45 10.73 20.92
C GLU A 359 7.34 10.85 19.85
N ILE A 360 7.53 10.14 18.74
CA ILE A 360 6.51 9.96 17.70
C ILE A 360 5.75 8.65 17.97
N ILE A 361 4.42 8.71 17.87
CA ILE A 361 3.54 7.54 17.98
C ILE A 361 3.08 7.15 16.57
N GLU A 362 3.42 5.94 16.14
CA GLU A 362 3.06 5.37 14.84
C GLU A 362 2.16 4.14 15.04
N PRO A 363 0.86 4.32 15.34
CA PRO A 363 0.00 3.22 15.75
C PRO A 363 -0.28 2.20 14.65
N LEU A 364 -0.09 2.59 13.39
CA LEU A 364 -0.39 1.76 12.21
C LEU A 364 0.86 1.15 11.56
N ARG A 365 2.04 1.39 12.14
CA ARG A 365 3.35 0.99 11.59
C ARG A 365 3.45 -0.49 11.21
N LEU A 366 2.69 -1.35 11.85
CA LEU A 366 2.67 -2.79 11.61
C LEU A 366 1.59 -3.25 10.62
N LEU A 367 0.75 -2.35 10.11
CA LEU A 367 -0.40 -2.70 9.30
C LEU A 367 -0.20 -2.41 7.81
N PHE A 368 -0.65 -3.34 6.97
CA PHE A 368 -0.91 -3.07 5.56
C PHE A 368 -2.18 -2.23 5.38
N LYS A 369 -2.36 -1.61 4.23
CA LYS A 369 -3.48 -0.72 3.94
C LYS A 369 -4.87 -1.35 4.12
N ASP A 370 -5.01 -2.61 3.74
CA ASP A 370 -6.25 -3.38 3.93
C ASP A 370 -6.50 -3.73 5.41
N GLU A 371 -5.44 -3.96 6.19
CA GLU A 371 -5.52 -4.15 7.64
C GLU A 371 -5.91 -2.85 8.35
N VAL A 372 -5.39 -1.69 7.91
CA VAL A 372 -5.81 -0.37 8.41
C VAL A 372 -7.31 -0.16 8.18
N ARG A 373 -7.83 -0.53 7.01
CA ARG A 373 -9.27 -0.46 6.73
C ARG A 373 -10.08 -1.36 7.66
N LYS A 374 -9.64 -2.60 7.86
CA LYS A 374 -10.29 -3.52 8.81
C LYS A 374 -10.28 -2.98 10.24
N ALA A 375 -9.12 -2.46 10.71
CA ALA A 375 -9.02 -1.79 12.00
C ALA A 375 -9.95 -0.57 12.09
N GLY A 376 -10.11 0.19 11.00
CA GLY A 376 -11.06 1.29 10.93
C GLY A 376 -12.52 0.85 11.13
N LEU A 377 -12.92 -0.27 10.54
CA LEU A 377 -14.26 -0.84 10.74
C LEU A 377 -14.47 -1.30 12.19
N GLU A 378 -13.47 -2.01 12.78
CA GLU A 378 -13.50 -2.44 14.19
C GLU A 378 -13.61 -1.23 15.16
N LEU A 379 -13.01 -0.11 14.80
CA LEU A 379 -13.11 1.14 15.57
C LEU A 379 -14.47 1.85 15.41
N GLY A 380 -15.32 1.39 14.50
CA GLY A 380 -16.62 2.00 14.19
C GLY A 380 -16.54 3.23 13.31
N ILE A 381 -15.47 3.38 12.54
CA ILE A 381 -15.36 4.47 11.54
C ILE A 381 -16.34 4.16 10.39
N PRO A 382 -17.13 5.14 9.93
CA PRO A 382 -18.07 4.93 8.83
C PRO A 382 -17.40 4.36 7.58
N GLU A 383 -18.03 3.35 6.96
CA GLU A 383 -17.52 2.68 5.75
C GLU A 383 -17.15 3.69 4.64
N LYS A 384 -17.93 4.74 4.46
CA LYS A 384 -17.68 5.83 3.52
C LYS A 384 -16.29 6.47 3.68
N LEU A 385 -15.78 6.55 4.91
CA LEU A 385 -14.44 7.06 5.20
C LEU A 385 -13.37 5.97 5.06
N VAL A 386 -13.66 4.76 5.54
CA VAL A 386 -12.71 3.63 5.50
C VAL A 386 -12.39 3.20 4.06
N PHE A 387 -13.41 3.16 3.19
CA PHE A 387 -13.26 2.77 1.79
C PHE A 387 -13.14 3.94 0.82
N ARG A 388 -12.84 5.14 1.36
CA ARG A 388 -12.57 6.31 0.53
C ARG A 388 -11.45 6.00 -0.47
N GLN A 389 -11.67 6.44 -1.72
CA GLN A 389 -10.68 6.34 -2.79
C GLN A 389 -9.37 7.01 -2.39
N PRO A 390 -8.21 6.48 -2.80
CA PRO A 390 -6.92 7.13 -2.60
C PRO A 390 -6.96 8.59 -3.05
N PHE A 391 -6.34 9.46 -2.26
CA PHE A 391 -6.23 10.87 -2.58
C PHE A 391 -4.79 11.31 -2.33
N PRO A 392 -4.14 11.92 -3.29
CA PRO A 392 -2.73 12.29 -3.16
C PRO A 392 -2.54 13.40 -2.13
N GLY A 393 -1.39 13.41 -1.46
CA GLY A 393 -1.05 14.44 -0.47
C GLY A 393 -1.20 15.88 -1.00
N PRO A 394 -0.76 16.19 -2.24
CA PRO A 394 -0.97 17.51 -2.84
C PRO A 394 -2.42 17.81 -3.24
N GLY A 395 -3.36 16.90 -3.01
CA GLY A 395 -4.76 17.08 -3.33
C GLY A 395 -5.03 17.27 -4.82
N LEU A 396 -6.00 18.13 -5.13
CA LEU A 396 -6.35 18.46 -6.51
C LEU A 396 -5.27 19.27 -7.24
N GLY A 397 -4.22 19.75 -6.55
CA GLY A 397 -3.14 20.51 -7.16
C GLY A 397 -2.42 19.75 -8.28
N ILE A 398 -2.32 18.42 -8.19
CA ILE A 398 -1.72 17.54 -9.20
C ILE A 398 -2.75 16.94 -10.17
N ARG A 399 -4.00 17.36 -10.09
CA ARG A 399 -5.07 17.04 -11.05
C ARG A 399 -5.44 18.25 -11.91
N ILE A 400 -4.67 19.32 -11.80
CA ILE A 400 -4.79 20.54 -12.61
C ILE A 400 -3.46 20.72 -13.35
N ILE A 401 -3.46 20.44 -14.65
CA ILE A 401 -2.28 20.65 -15.49
C ILE A 401 -2.02 22.14 -15.64
N GLY A 402 -0.77 22.56 -15.38
CA GLY A 402 -0.38 23.97 -15.37
C GLY A 402 -0.73 24.68 -14.05
N GLU A 403 -0.83 26.01 -14.07
CA GLU A 403 -1.08 26.83 -12.87
C GLU A 403 -2.38 26.44 -12.14
N VAL A 404 -2.29 26.34 -10.82
CA VAL A 404 -3.43 26.08 -9.92
C VAL A 404 -4.08 27.39 -9.50
N THR A 405 -5.38 27.55 -9.76
CA THR A 405 -6.18 28.69 -9.33
C THR A 405 -7.46 28.24 -8.64
N ALA A 406 -8.05 29.08 -7.80
CA ALA A 406 -9.32 28.79 -7.13
C ALA A 406 -10.44 28.43 -8.12
N GLU A 407 -10.49 29.10 -9.29
CA GLU A 407 -11.44 28.80 -10.37
C GLU A 407 -11.26 27.40 -10.92
N LYS A 408 -10.02 27.03 -11.27
CA LYS A 408 -9.69 25.69 -11.80
C LYS A 408 -9.95 24.59 -10.77
N VAL A 409 -9.60 24.85 -9.51
CA VAL A 409 -9.92 23.91 -8.41
C VAL A 409 -11.43 23.70 -8.31
N LYS A 410 -12.23 24.74 -8.39
CA LYS A 410 -13.69 24.64 -8.37
C LYS A 410 -14.23 23.77 -9.52
N ILE A 411 -13.70 23.96 -10.73
CA ILE A 411 -14.06 23.13 -11.90
C ILE A 411 -13.77 21.66 -11.62
N VAL A 412 -12.57 21.31 -11.12
CA VAL A 412 -12.20 19.92 -10.83
C VAL A 412 -13.06 19.35 -9.71
N GLN A 413 -13.32 20.12 -8.65
CA GLN A 413 -14.18 19.70 -7.55
C GLN A 413 -15.58 19.30 -8.01
N GLU A 414 -16.21 20.11 -8.87
CA GLU A 414 -17.54 19.85 -9.39
C GLU A 414 -17.52 18.64 -10.37
N ALA A 415 -16.57 18.61 -11.30
CA ALA A 415 -16.45 17.51 -12.26
C ALA A 415 -16.14 16.17 -11.57
N ASP A 416 -15.22 16.14 -10.62
CA ASP A 416 -14.88 14.94 -9.84
C ASP A 416 -16.06 14.45 -8.99
N ALA A 417 -16.81 15.36 -8.39
CA ALA A 417 -17.99 15.00 -7.60
C ALA A 417 -19.07 14.33 -8.47
N ILE A 418 -19.36 14.88 -9.66
CA ILE A 418 -20.30 14.31 -10.62
C ILE A 418 -19.80 12.92 -11.06
N TYR A 419 -18.53 12.80 -11.42
CA TYR A 419 -17.95 11.55 -11.87
C TYR A 419 -18.05 10.46 -10.81
N ARG A 420 -17.66 10.75 -9.57
CA ARG A 420 -17.73 9.81 -8.47
C ARG A 420 -19.18 9.39 -8.15
N GLU A 421 -20.12 10.32 -8.23
CA GLU A 421 -21.53 10.04 -8.01
C GLU A 421 -22.09 9.07 -9.06
N GLU A 422 -21.83 9.30 -10.35
CA GLU A 422 -22.33 8.45 -11.43
C GLU A 422 -21.66 7.05 -11.43
N ILE A 423 -20.37 6.96 -11.08
CA ILE A 423 -19.68 5.67 -10.91
C ILE A 423 -20.33 4.86 -9.78
N ALA A 424 -20.60 5.49 -8.64
CA ALA A 424 -21.27 4.83 -7.50
C ALA A 424 -22.71 4.43 -7.83
N ASN A 425 -23.48 5.30 -8.49
CA ASN A 425 -24.85 5.01 -8.92
C ASN A 425 -24.92 3.85 -9.93
N ALA A 426 -23.89 3.69 -10.74
CA ALA A 426 -23.78 2.55 -11.67
C ALA A 426 -23.31 1.26 -10.99
N GLY A 427 -22.82 1.32 -9.73
CA GLY A 427 -22.36 0.16 -8.97
C GLY A 427 -21.03 -0.44 -9.48
N VAL A 428 -20.26 0.32 -10.28
CA VAL A 428 -18.98 -0.13 -10.84
C VAL A 428 -17.76 0.33 -10.02
N ASP A 429 -17.98 1.08 -8.95
CA ASP A 429 -16.94 1.62 -8.06
C ASP A 429 -16.10 0.53 -7.39
N LYS A 430 -16.68 -0.64 -7.11
CA LYS A 430 -16.01 -1.75 -6.41
C LYS A 430 -14.92 -2.43 -7.23
N ASP A 431 -15.03 -2.36 -8.55
CA ASP A 431 -14.09 -2.99 -9.49
C ASP A 431 -12.93 -2.03 -9.86
N LEU A 432 -12.99 -0.78 -9.41
CA LEU A 432 -12.03 0.26 -9.73
C LEU A 432 -11.01 0.47 -8.61
N GLY A 433 -9.73 0.44 -8.95
CA GLY A 433 -8.65 0.77 -8.02
C GLY A 433 -8.61 2.28 -7.70
N GLN A 434 -8.74 3.12 -8.74
CA GLN A 434 -8.81 4.58 -8.59
C GLN A 434 -9.55 5.20 -9.78
N TYR A 435 -10.33 6.24 -9.52
CA TYR A 435 -10.99 7.04 -10.54
C TYR A 435 -11.18 8.49 -10.09
N PHE A 436 -11.02 9.42 -11.01
CA PHE A 436 -11.09 10.86 -10.75
C PHE A 436 -11.24 11.68 -12.03
N ALA A 437 -11.58 12.96 -11.88
CA ALA A 437 -11.51 13.96 -12.92
C ALA A 437 -10.26 14.83 -12.75
N ALA A 438 -9.63 15.18 -13.88
CA ALA A 438 -8.53 16.14 -13.93
C ALA A 438 -8.81 17.26 -14.94
N LEU A 439 -8.24 18.43 -14.72
CA LEU A 439 -8.38 19.58 -15.61
C LEU A 439 -7.13 19.71 -16.49
N THR A 440 -7.31 19.62 -17.78
CA THR A 440 -6.25 19.94 -18.74
C THR A 440 -6.11 21.45 -18.86
N ASN A 441 -4.95 21.90 -19.34
CA ASN A 441 -4.77 23.30 -19.72
C ASN A 441 -5.30 23.59 -21.15
N MET A 442 -5.87 22.57 -21.80
CA MET A 442 -6.44 22.66 -23.14
C MET A 442 -7.78 23.38 -23.10
N ARG A 443 -7.93 24.35 -23.97
CA ARG A 443 -9.23 24.99 -24.27
C ARG A 443 -9.67 24.63 -25.67
N SER A 444 -10.97 24.50 -25.86
CA SER A 444 -11.53 24.16 -27.15
C SER A 444 -12.77 25.02 -27.46
N VAL A 445 -13.03 25.18 -28.76
CA VAL A 445 -14.26 25.81 -29.21
C VAL A 445 -15.44 24.88 -28.98
N GLY A 446 -16.49 25.39 -28.39
CA GLY A 446 -17.79 24.75 -28.22
C GLY A 446 -18.91 25.63 -28.77
N VAL A 447 -20.08 25.06 -28.88
CA VAL A 447 -21.33 25.76 -29.16
C VAL A 447 -22.31 25.37 -28.05
N MET A 448 -22.68 26.32 -27.21
CA MET A 448 -23.60 26.13 -26.08
C MET A 448 -24.74 27.13 -26.20
N GLY A 449 -25.95 26.62 -26.44
CA GLY A 449 -27.01 27.45 -26.96
C GLY A 449 -26.64 27.97 -28.37
N ASP A 450 -26.91 29.20 -28.69
CA ASP A 450 -26.55 29.78 -29.99
C ASP A 450 -25.22 30.57 -29.96
N GLU A 451 -24.43 30.41 -28.87
CA GLU A 451 -23.17 31.12 -28.69
C GLU A 451 -21.95 30.20 -28.79
N ARG A 452 -20.85 30.74 -29.34
CA ARG A 452 -19.54 30.08 -29.30
C ARG A 452 -18.89 30.25 -27.94
N THR A 453 -18.41 29.13 -27.39
CA THR A 453 -17.62 29.14 -26.16
C THR A 453 -16.17 28.74 -26.45
N TYR A 454 -15.26 29.16 -25.56
CA TYR A 454 -13.85 28.74 -25.60
C TYR A 454 -13.45 28.38 -24.17
N ASP A 455 -13.75 27.12 -23.80
CA ASP A 455 -13.70 26.62 -22.44
C ASP A 455 -12.74 25.43 -22.30
N TYR A 456 -12.53 25.02 -21.06
CA TYR A 456 -11.63 23.94 -20.72
C TYR A 456 -12.15 22.55 -21.13
N ALA A 457 -11.19 21.64 -21.31
CA ALA A 457 -11.47 20.22 -21.41
C ALA A 457 -11.11 19.52 -20.08
N VAL A 458 -12.06 18.76 -19.57
CA VAL A 458 -11.86 17.84 -18.43
C VAL A 458 -11.53 16.47 -18.96
N VAL A 459 -10.60 15.76 -18.30
CA VAL A 459 -10.30 14.38 -18.56
C VAL A 459 -10.75 13.50 -17.40
N LEU A 460 -11.45 12.43 -17.71
CA LEU A 460 -11.83 11.38 -16.77
C LEU A 460 -10.81 10.26 -16.83
N ARG A 461 -10.42 9.76 -15.68
CA ARG A 461 -9.55 8.62 -15.54
C ARG A 461 -10.16 7.59 -14.61
N ALA A 462 -10.13 6.33 -15.00
CA ALA A 462 -10.40 5.20 -14.13
C ALA A 462 -9.43 4.08 -14.46
N VAL A 463 -8.93 3.42 -13.43
CA VAL A 463 -7.97 2.32 -13.57
C VAL A 463 -8.35 1.13 -12.69
N THR A 464 -8.06 -0.06 -13.20
CA THR A 464 -8.04 -1.30 -12.44
C THR A 464 -6.61 -1.63 -12.05
N THR A 465 -6.39 -2.00 -10.82
CA THR A 465 -5.06 -2.32 -10.30
C THR A 465 -5.18 -3.18 -9.04
N SER A 466 -4.19 -4.03 -8.82
CA SER A 466 -4.07 -4.83 -7.60
C SER A 466 -3.08 -4.25 -6.58
N ASP A 467 -2.06 -3.54 -7.06
CA ASP A 467 -0.89 -3.13 -6.25
C ASP A 467 -0.45 -1.68 -6.48
N PHE A 468 -1.09 -0.95 -7.39
CA PHE A 468 -0.74 0.40 -7.84
C PHE A 468 0.64 0.53 -8.52
N MET A 469 1.40 -0.55 -8.65
CA MET A 469 2.64 -0.58 -9.43
C MET A 469 2.34 -0.66 -10.92
N THR A 470 1.37 -1.50 -11.28
CA THR A 470 0.81 -1.59 -12.63
C THR A 470 -0.67 -1.27 -12.58
N ALA A 471 -1.20 -0.69 -13.65
CA ALA A 471 -2.62 -0.41 -13.75
C ALA A 471 -3.07 -0.44 -15.22
N GLU A 472 -4.26 -0.95 -15.45
CA GLU A 472 -4.92 -0.90 -16.74
C GLU A 472 -6.02 0.15 -16.72
N SER A 473 -6.27 0.81 -17.85
CA SER A 473 -7.42 1.68 -18.00
C SER A 473 -8.69 0.83 -17.87
N ALA A 474 -9.61 1.28 -17.02
CA ALA A 474 -10.87 0.55 -16.81
C ALA A 474 -11.80 0.69 -18.02
N ASP A 475 -12.44 -0.41 -18.38
CA ASP A 475 -13.49 -0.41 -19.40
C ASP A 475 -14.84 -0.02 -18.77
N LEU A 476 -15.12 1.28 -18.75
CA LEU A 476 -16.37 1.80 -18.20
C LEU A 476 -17.50 1.70 -19.22
N PRO A 477 -18.73 1.35 -18.79
CA PRO A 477 -19.89 1.36 -19.66
C PRO A 477 -20.08 2.73 -20.33
N TRP A 478 -20.24 2.73 -21.66
CA TRP A 478 -20.40 3.97 -22.43
C TRP A 478 -21.60 4.81 -21.98
N GLU A 479 -22.64 4.16 -21.45
CA GLU A 479 -23.79 4.84 -20.87
C GLU A 479 -23.42 5.68 -19.65
N VAL A 480 -22.53 5.15 -18.79
CA VAL A 480 -22.03 5.88 -17.61
C VAL A 480 -21.20 7.09 -18.06
N LEU A 481 -20.24 6.89 -18.97
CA LEU A 481 -19.46 7.99 -19.55
C LEU A 481 -20.33 9.05 -20.22
N GLY A 482 -21.39 8.64 -20.92
CA GLY A 482 -22.35 9.53 -21.53
C GLY A 482 -23.12 10.40 -20.52
N LYS A 483 -23.58 9.79 -19.41
CA LYS A 483 -24.24 10.51 -18.31
C LYS A 483 -23.28 11.51 -17.65
N VAL A 484 -22.08 11.05 -17.29
CA VAL A 484 -21.04 11.91 -16.68
C VAL A 484 -20.73 13.11 -17.60
N THR A 485 -20.51 12.85 -18.89
CA THR A 485 -20.22 13.90 -19.88
C THR A 485 -21.34 14.92 -19.94
N THR A 486 -22.58 14.46 -20.05
CA THR A 486 -23.76 15.33 -20.12
C THR A 486 -23.89 16.20 -18.89
N ARG A 487 -23.72 15.62 -17.70
CA ARG A 487 -23.80 16.34 -16.44
C ARG A 487 -22.67 17.36 -16.29
N ILE A 488 -21.41 16.96 -16.57
CA ILE A 488 -20.27 17.87 -16.45
C ILE A 488 -20.45 19.09 -17.36
N VAL A 489 -20.80 18.90 -18.63
CA VAL A 489 -20.97 20.01 -19.58
C VAL A 489 -22.13 20.93 -19.18
N ASN A 490 -23.20 20.39 -18.61
CA ASN A 490 -24.38 21.19 -18.24
C ASN A 490 -24.26 21.83 -16.86
N GLU A 491 -23.58 21.20 -15.89
CA GLU A 491 -23.57 21.64 -14.49
C GLU A 491 -22.27 22.39 -14.13
N VAL A 492 -21.14 22.12 -14.83
CA VAL A 492 -19.84 22.73 -14.51
C VAL A 492 -19.52 23.87 -15.47
N LYS A 493 -19.54 25.09 -14.97
CA LYS A 493 -19.21 26.29 -15.77
C LYS A 493 -17.74 26.26 -16.23
N GLY A 494 -17.50 26.70 -17.47
CA GLY A 494 -16.16 26.79 -18.03
C GLY A 494 -15.63 25.48 -18.59
N VAL A 495 -16.48 24.46 -18.78
CA VAL A 495 -16.16 23.17 -19.40
C VAL A 495 -17.10 22.91 -20.58
N ASN A 496 -16.53 22.69 -21.76
CA ASN A 496 -17.28 22.35 -22.96
C ASN A 496 -16.85 21.01 -23.60
N ARG A 497 -15.91 20.30 -22.99
CA ARG A 497 -15.38 19.04 -23.49
C ARG A 497 -14.98 18.09 -22.37
N VAL A 498 -15.34 16.82 -22.52
CA VAL A 498 -14.92 15.74 -21.63
C VAL A 498 -14.19 14.68 -22.46
N MET A 499 -13.07 14.18 -21.95
CA MET A 499 -12.25 13.13 -22.53
C MET A 499 -12.10 11.98 -21.54
N TYR A 500 -11.76 10.78 -22.02
CA TYR A 500 -11.43 9.64 -21.20
C TYR A 500 -10.01 9.17 -21.52
N ASP A 501 -9.17 8.99 -20.49
CA ASP A 501 -7.80 8.51 -20.64
C ASP A 501 -7.76 6.98 -20.62
N CYS A 502 -7.38 6.40 -21.76
CA CYS A 502 -7.29 4.97 -21.99
C CYS A 502 -5.88 4.40 -21.78
N THR A 503 -4.95 5.17 -21.20
CA THR A 503 -3.54 4.77 -21.07
C THR A 503 -3.31 3.94 -19.82
N GLY A 504 -2.62 2.81 -19.94
CA GLY A 504 -2.20 1.99 -18.79
C GLY A 504 -0.93 2.52 -18.09
N LYS A 505 -0.62 1.98 -16.93
CA LYS A 505 0.64 2.18 -16.21
C LYS A 505 1.44 0.86 -16.19
N PRO A 506 2.62 0.77 -16.78
CA PRO A 506 3.23 1.77 -17.67
C PRO A 506 2.51 1.90 -19.01
N PRO A 507 2.78 2.91 -19.89
CA PRO A 507 3.83 3.94 -19.76
C PRO A 507 3.39 5.18 -18.95
N ALA A 508 2.09 5.41 -18.77
CA ALA A 508 1.63 6.54 -17.97
C ALA A 508 1.73 6.28 -16.45
N THR A 509 1.53 7.31 -15.65
CA THR A 509 1.24 7.21 -14.22
C THR A 509 -0.27 7.12 -13.98
N ILE A 510 -0.72 6.84 -12.76
CA ILE A 510 -2.15 6.89 -12.45
C ILE A 510 -2.60 8.34 -12.34
N GLU A 511 -1.95 9.15 -11.49
CA GLU A 511 -2.19 10.60 -11.42
C GLU A 511 -1.58 11.32 -12.62
N PHE A 512 -2.05 12.53 -12.93
CA PHE A 512 -1.61 13.28 -14.11
C PHE A 512 -0.32 14.08 -13.88
N GLU A 513 -0.07 14.49 -12.63
CA GLU A 513 1.14 15.20 -12.23
C GLU A 513 1.75 14.64 -10.94
#